data_1aca1df22de2e3fcf88b3b01e649c129
#
_entry.id   1aca1df22de2e3fcf88b3b01e649c129
#
_cell.length_a   1.000
_cell.length_b   1.000
_cell.length_c   1.000
_cell.angle_alpha   90.00
_cell.angle_beta   90.00
_cell.angle_gamma   90.00
#
_symmetry.space_group_name_H-M   'P 1'
#
loop_
_entity.id
_entity.type
_entity.pdbx_description
1 polymer ?
#
loop_
_entity_poly.entity_id
_entity_poly.type
_entity_poly.pdbx_seq_one_letter_code
_entity_poly.pdbx_strand_id
1 'polypeptide(L)'
;MNKIYSKERNEEMRLRNVLKYLQDRRNELVGQHKQAKKDKNKEEQARLLAEKHKVESDIADISNRANEANKVAYKVAIEMAVLRTKMYVLSYCLQGAAFDLKCYLEAHSADDGGEMHFINQLNQCSEVLMKMPIEFGEYGGSDNESYNVCEEIISKEVDRGVRAAFEEMLKRELSNL
;
A
#
# COMPACT_ATOMS: atom_id res chain seq x y z
N MET A 1 3.31 -2.06 -18.05
CA MET A 1 2.62 -1.10 -17.15
C MET A 1 3.66 -0.55 -16.18
N ASN A 2 3.88 0.76 -16.13
CA ASN A 2 4.79 1.34 -15.15
C ASN A 2 4.11 1.32 -13.78
N LYS A 3 4.71 0.64 -12.80
CA LYS A 3 4.20 0.65 -11.42
C LYS A 3 4.37 2.05 -10.84
N ILE A 4 3.27 2.65 -10.38
CA ILE A 4 3.28 3.94 -9.70
C ILE A 4 3.40 3.63 -8.19
N TYR A 5 4.54 3.95 -7.61
CA TYR A 5 4.76 3.80 -6.17
C TYR A 5 4.32 5.05 -5.42
N SER A 6 3.91 4.92 -4.17
CA SER A 6 3.68 6.06 -3.30
C SER A 6 4.96 6.88 -3.12
N LYS A 7 4.82 8.16 -2.75
CA LYS A 7 5.96 9.04 -2.48
C LYS A 7 6.86 8.45 -1.40
N GLU A 8 6.26 7.87 -0.37
CA GLU A 8 6.92 7.24 0.77
C GLU A 8 7.72 6.01 0.35
N ARG A 9 7.15 5.18 -0.54
CA ARG A 9 7.84 4.01 -1.09
C ARG A 9 9.01 4.40 -1.98
N ASN A 10 8.85 5.45 -2.79
CA ASN A 10 9.93 5.97 -3.62
C ASN A 10 11.09 6.48 -2.78
N GLU A 11 10.82 7.17 -1.66
CA GLU A 11 11.87 7.65 -0.73
C GLU A 11 12.58 6.49 -0.05
N GLU A 12 11.85 5.48 0.41
CA GLU A 12 12.43 4.26 0.98
C GLU A 12 13.35 3.55 -0.02
N MET A 13 12.90 3.39 -1.28
CA MET A 13 13.71 2.78 -2.35
C MET A 13 14.99 3.61 -2.64
N ARG A 14 14.87 4.95 -2.66
CA ARG A 14 16.00 5.85 -2.82
C ARG A 14 17.05 5.65 -1.73
N LEU A 15 16.62 5.63 -0.46
CA LEU A 15 17.51 5.42 0.68
C LEU A 15 18.19 4.04 0.65
N ARG A 16 17.49 2.99 0.26
CA ARG A 16 18.07 1.65 0.08
C ARG A 16 19.14 1.62 -1.02
N ASN A 17 18.93 2.33 -2.12
CA ASN A 17 19.94 2.43 -3.18
C ASN A 17 21.20 3.17 -2.70
N VAL A 18 21.04 4.25 -1.93
CA VAL A 18 22.16 4.94 -1.30
C VAL A 18 22.90 4.02 -0.32
N LEU A 19 22.16 3.26 0.50
CA LEU A 19 22.74 2.31 1.44
C LEU A 19 23.58 1.24 0.72
N LYS A 20 23.08 0.70 -0.37
CA LYS A 20 23.80 -0.27 -1.20
C LYS A 20 25.10 0.34 -1.73
N TYR A 21 25.06 1.55 -2.29
CA TYR A 21 26.27 2.25 -2.75
C TYR A 21 27.31 2.44 -1.65
N LEU A 22 26.90 2.85 -0.46
CA LEU A 22 27.81 3.03 0.69
C LEU A 22 28.40 1.69 1.15
N GLN A 23 27.64 0.62 1.13
CA GLN A 23 28.14 -0.72 1.45
C GLN A 23 29.19 -1.19 0.43
N ASP A 24 28.96 -0.95 -0.85
CA ASP A 24 29.93 -1.27 -1.91
C ASP A 24 31.21 -0.44 -1.72
N ARG A 25 31.08 0.87 -1.45
CA ARG A 25 32.22 1.75 -1.14
C ARG A 25 33.03 1.29 0.08
N ARG A 26 32.35 0.88 1.16
CA ARG A 26 33.02 0.30 2.34
C ARG A 26 33.84 -0.94 1.97
N ASN A 27 33.29 -1.82 1.12
CA ASN A 27 33.96 -3.04 0.70
C ASN A 27 35.24 -2.72 -0.16
N GLU A 28 35.15 -1.72 -1.04
CA GLU A 28 36.30 -1.21 -1.78
C GLU A 28 37.39 -0.70 -0.84
N LEU A 29 37.06 0.14 0.13
CA LEU A 29 38.00 0.69 1.12
C LEU A 29 38.68 -0.40 1.94
N VAL A 30 37.95 -1.47 2.29
CA VAL A 30 38.52 -2.65 2.95
C VAL A 30 39.56 -3.33 2.06
N GLY A 31 39.27 -3.46 0.75
CA GLY A 31 40.18 -4.03 -0.23
C GLY A 31 41.44 -3.17 -0.37
N GLN A 32 41.29 -1.86 -0.55
CA GLN A 32 42.41 -0.89 -0.65
C GLN A 32 43.26 -0.86 0.62
N HIS A 33 42.63 -0.88 1.81
CA HIS A 33 43.39 -0.93 3.07
C HIS A 33 44.21 -2.22 3.22
N LYS A 34 43.66 -3.37 2.78
CA LYS A 34 44.44 -4.62 2.77
C LYS A 34 45.66 -4.54 1.85
N GLN A 35 45.54 -3.87 0.69
CA GLN A 35 46.66 -3.65 -0.24
C GLN A 35 47.71 -2.70 0.36
N ALA A 36 47.28 -1.53 0.90
CA ALA A 36 48.18 -0.58 1.56
C ALA A 36 48.95 -1.22 2.74
N LYS A 37 48.34 -2.21 3.41
CA LYS A 37 49.01 -2.99 4.46
C LYS A 37 50.10 -3.88 3.90
N LYS A 38 49.87 -4.55 2.74
CA LYS A 38 50.89 -5.35 2.07
C LYS A 38 52.10 -4.47 1.59
N ASP A 39 51.76 -3.26 1.10
CA ASP A 39 52.74 -2.29 0.60
C ASP A 39 53.45 -1.54 1.73
N LYS A 40 53.11 -1.83 3.01
CA LYS A 40 53.64 -1.18 4.22
C LYS A 40 53.52 0.35 4.22
N ASN A 41 52.55 0.90 3.50
CA ASN A 41 52.26 2.33 3.42
C ASN A 41 51.37 2.74 4.62
N LYS A 42 52.00 3.18 5.71
CA LYS A 42 51.28 3.53 6.97
C LYS A 42 50.39 4.77 6.83
N GLU A 43 50.80 5.75 6.04
CA GLU A 43 50.03 6.98 5.84
C GLU A 43 48.72 6.68 5.09
N GLU A 44 48.83 5.92 4.01
CA GLU A 44 47.66 5.49 3.24
C GLU A 44 46.74 4.58 4.04
N GLN A 45 47.24 3.71 4.89
CA GLN A 45 46.44 2.89 5.81
C GLN A 45 45.60 3.76 6.76
N ALA A 46 46.22 4.81 7.34
CA ALA A 46 45.54 5.72 8.25
C ALA A 46 44.44 6.51 7.53
N ARG A 47 44.72 7.01 6.33
CA ARG A 47 43.75 7.73 5.48
C ARG A 47 42.53 6.84 5.14
N LEU A 48 42.77 5.64 4.64
CA LEU A 48 41.71 4.69 4.25
C LEU A 48 40.88 4.22 5.44
N LEU A 49 41.50 4.09 6.62
CA LEU A 49 40.81 3.74 7.84
C LEU A 49 39.88 4.88 8.29
N ALA A 50 40.30 6.12 8.24
CA ALA A 50 39.48 7.28 8.56
C ALA A 50 38.29 7.41 7.60
N GLU A 51 38.55 7.24 6.28
CA GLU A 51 37.47 7.26 5.27
C GLU A 51 36.47 6.10 5.50
N LYS A 52 36.96 4.91 5.82
CA LYS A 52 36.13 3.76 6.15
C LYS A 52 35.21 4.04 7.35
N HIS A 53 35.73 4.62 8.42
CA HIS A 53 34.92 4.97 9.59
C HIS A 53 33.83 5.99 9.26
N LYS A 54 34.14 6.99 8.41
CA LYS A 54 33.14 7.93 7.92
C LYS A 54 32.03 7.23 7.15
N VAL A 55 32.37 6.35 6.21
CA VAL A 55 31.41 5.57 5.42
C VAL A 55 30.57 4.66 6.33
N GLU A 56 31.15 4.05 7.36
CA GLU A 56 30.42 3.22 8.34
C GLU A 56 29.41 4.05 9.16
N SER A 57 29.78 5.28 9.53
CA SER A 57 28.84 6.23 10.18
C SER A 57 27.70 6.61 9.24
N ASP A 58 28.00 6.92 7.97
CA ASP A 58 26.98 7.24 6.96
C ASP A 58 26.03 6.05 6.70
N ILE A 59 26.57 4.82 6.67
CA ILE A 59 25.77 3.59 6.57
C ILE A 59 24.77 3.48 7.74
N ALA A 60 25.22 3.73 8.97
CA ALA A 60 24.36 3.66 10.14
C ALA A 60 23.23 4.70 10.07
N ASP A 61 23.54 5.94 9.71
CA ASP A 61 22.54 7.01 9.55
C ASP A 61 21.51 6.67 8.45
N ILE A 62 22.01 6.34 7.25
CA ILE A 62 21.10 6.01 6.12
C ILE A 62 20.28 4.75 6.40
N SER A 63 20.85 3.75 7.10
CA SER A 63 20.11 2.54 7.50
C SER A 63 18.93 2.90 8.44
N ASN A 64 19.16 3.76 9.43
CA ASN A 64 18.11 4.21 10.34
C ASN A 64 17.01 4.96 9.57
N ARG A 65 17.39 5.89 8.70
CA ARG A 65 16.45 6.64 7.87
C ARG A 65 15.67 5.73 6.91
N ALA A 66 16.31 4.74 6.30
CA ALA A 66 15.65 3.78 5.43
C ALA A 66 14.64 2.93 6.22
N ASN A 67 14.95 2.54 7.46
CA ASN A 67 14.03 1.79 8.32
C ASN A 67 12.81 2.63 8.73
N GLU A 68 13.01 3.92 9.05
CA GLU A 68 11.88 4.81 9.35
C GLU A 68 11.01 5.07 8.10
N ALA A 69 11.64 5.32 6.94
CA ALA A 69 10.91 5.47 5.68
C ALA A 69 10.12 4.20 5.32
N ASN A 70 10.67 3.02 5.60
CA ASN A 70 10.01 1.74 5.42
C ASN A 70 8.74 1.61 6.30
N LYS A 71 8.81 2.01 7.59
CA LYS A 71 7.64 2.00 8.48
C LYS A 71 6.53 2.91 7.96
N VAL A 72 6.88 4.10 7.47
CA VAL A 72 5.92 5.04 6.90
C VAL A 72 5.30 4.49 5.62
N ALA A 73 6.13 3.97 4.71
CA ALA A 73 5.67 3.36 3.46
C ALA A 73 4.72 2.17 3.71
N TYR A 74 5.02 1.36 4.74
CA TYR A 74 4.17 0.24 5.16
C TYR A 74 2.79 0.72 5.65
N LYS A 75 2.77 1.74 6.51
CA LYS A 75 1.51 2.31 7.00
C LYS A 75 0.65 2.83 5.85
N VAL A 76 1.25 3.60 4.93
CA VAL A 76 0.55 4.10 3.75
C VAL A 76 0.02 2.97 2.87
N ALA A 77 0.80 1.90 2.68
CA ALA A 77 0.36 0.73 1.91
C ALA A 77 -0.88 0.07 2.54
N ILE A 78 -0.93 -0.07 3.88
CA ILE A 78 -2.10 -0.60 4.60
C ILE A 78 -3.31 0.32 4.42
N GLU A 79 -3.14 1.63 4.62
CA GLU A 79 -4.23 2.61 4.47
C GLU A 79 -4.83 2.57 3.05
N MET A 80 -3.98 2.44 2.03
CA MET A 80 -4.40 2.30 0.63
C MET A 80 -5.10 0.97 0.37
N ALA A 81 -4.64 -0.13 1.00
CA ALA A 81 -5.30 -1.43 0.92
C ALA A 81 -6.72 -1.38 1.47
N VAL A 82 -6.88 -0.80 2.66
CA VAL A 82 -8.20 -0.60 3.29
C VAL A 82 -9.12 0.25 2.41
N LEU A 83 -8.61 1.36 1.88
CA LEU A 83 -9.37 2.23 0.99
C LEU A 83 -9.85 1.48 -0.24
N ARG A 84 -8.96 0.75 -0.92
CA ARG A 84 -9.32 -0.04 -2.11
C ARG A 84 -10.40 -1.05 -1.81
N THR A 85 -10.33 -1.72 -0.66
CA THR A 85 -11.34 -2.70 -0.27
C THR A 85 -12.70 -2.05 -0.02
N LYS A 86 -12.72 -0.90 0.68
CA LYS A 86 -13.95 -0.15 0.86
C LYS A 86 -14.58 0.25 -0.47
N MET A 87 -13.77 0.67 -1.43
CA MET A 87 -14.23 0.99 -2.79
C MET A 87 -14.76 -0.24 -3.53
N TYR A 88 -14.11 -1.38 -3.35
CA TYR A 88 -14.53 -2.65 -3.94
C TYR A 88 -15.87 -3.11 -3.39
N VAL A 89 -16.03 -3.07 -2.06
CA VAL A 89 -17.31 -3.39 -1.38
C VAL A 89 -18.41 -2.44 -1.84
N LEU A 90 -18.14 -1.14 -1.90
CA LEU A 90 -19.10 -0.16 -2.40
C LEU A 90 -19.53 -0.45 -3.84
N SER A 91 -18.59 -0.80 -4.70
CA SER A 91 -18.86 -1.19 -6.09
C SER A 91 -19.82 -2.40 -6.16
N TYR A 92 -19.61 -3.43 -5.34
CA TYR A 92 -20.50 -4.57 -5.25
C TYR A 92 -21.91 -4.20 -4.74
N CYS A 93 -21.99 -3.33 -3.74
CA CYS A 93 -23.27 -2.84 -3.23
C CYS A 93 -24.04 -2.07 -4.31
N LEU A 94 -23.36 -1.25 -5.10
CA LEU A 94 -23.99 -0.51 -6.20
C LEU A 94 -24.50 -1.45 -7.31
N GLN A 95 -23.73 -2.49 -7.66
CA GLN A 95 -24.16 -3.51 -8.62
C GLN A 95 -25.36 -4.30 -8.11
N GLY A 96 -25.36 -4.69 -6.83
CA GLY A 96 -26.48 -5.37 -6.19
C GLY A 96 -27.74 -4.51 -6.21
N ALA A 97 -27.65 -3.26 -5.82
CA ALA A 97 -28.76 -2.33 -5.84
C ALA A 97 -29.32 -2.11 -7.26
N ALA A 98 -28.45 -2.00 -8.27
CA ALA A 98 -28.86 -1.89 -9.67
C ALA A 98 -29.60 -3.15 -10.16
N PHE A 99 -29.12 -4.32 -9.75
CA PHE A 99 -29.75 -5.60 -10.07
C PHE A 99 -31.12 -5.75 -9.41
N ASP A 100 -31.21 -5.48 -8.10
CA ASP A 100 -32.46 -5.58 -7.34
C ASP A 100 -33.52 -4.62 -7.89
N LEU A 101 -33.15 -3.39 -8.20
CA LEU A 101 -34.05 -2.41 -8.82
C LEU A 101 -34.53 -2.88 -10.19
N LYS A 102 -33.63 -3.44 -11.02
CA LYS A 102 -34.00 -4.01 -12.30
C LYS A 102 -35.04 -5.14 -12.15
N CYS A 103 -34.80 -6.09 -11.24
CA CYS A 103 -35.73 -7.19 -10.96
C CYS A 103 -37.11 -6.67 -10.46
N TYR A 104 -37.10 -5.65 -9.63
CA TYR A 104 -38.35 -5.01 -9.15
C TYR A 104 -39.14 -4.41 -10.31
N LEU A 105 -38.50 -3.66 -11.20
CA LEU A 105 -39.16 -3.03 -12.34
C LEU A 105 -39.73 -4.08 -13.32
N GLU A 106 -38.98 -5.13 -13.61
CA GLU A 106 -39.41 -6.23 -14.46
C GLU A 106 -40.65 -6.94 -13.87
N ALA A 107 -40.69 -7.14 -12.54
CA ALA A 107 -41.80 -7.80 -11.86
C ALA A 107 -43.08 -6.95 -11.83
N HIS A 108 -42.94 -5.62 -11.85
CA HIS A 108 -44.08 -4.71 -11.69
C HIS A 108 -44.49 -4.00 -12.99
N SER A 109 -43.83 -4.32 -14.10
CA SER A 109 -44.06 -3.70 -15.43
C SER A 109 -44.04 -2.16 -15.39
N ALA A 110 -43.26 -1.62 -14.48
CA ALA A 110 -43.16 -0.18 -14.22
C ALA A 110 -41.88 0.37 -14.87
N ASP A 111 -41.89 0.58 -16.18
CA ASP A 111 -40.79 1.22 -16.88
C ASP A 111 -41.30 2.56 -17.44
N ASP A 112 -40.92 3.66 -16.79
CA ASP A 112 -41.13 5.00 -17.31
C ASP A 112 -39.84 5.60 -17.95
N GLY A 113 -38.75 4.79 -18.08
CA GLY A 113 -37.46 5.18 -18.66
C GLY A 113 -36.54 5.93 -17.70
N GLY A 114 -37.02 6.50 -16.60
CA GLY A 114 -36.22 7.22 -15.63
C GLY A 114 -35.44 6.27 -14.72
N GLU A 115 -36.04 5.17 -14.37
CA GLU A 115 -35.47 4.14 -13.52
C GLU A 115 -34.32 3.39 -14.21
N MET A 116 -34.47 3.09 -15.51
CA MET A 116 -33.37 2.54 -16.32
C MET A 116 -32.19 3.48 -16.40
N HIS A 117 -32.42 4.78 -16.45
CA HIS A 117 -31.34 5.76 -16.38
C HIS A 117 -30.58 5.68 -15.06
N PHE A 118 -31.30 5.55 -13.95
CA PHE A 118 -30.72 5.40 -12.60
C PHE A 118 -29.91 4.11 -12.46
N ILE A 119 -30.43 2.98 -12.93
CA ILE A 119 -29.72 1.70 -12.99
C ILE A 119 -28.40 1.84 -13.76
N ASN A 120 -28.42 2.50 -14.91
CA ASN A 120 -27.23 2.74 -15.70
C ASN A 120 -26.22 3.62 -14.97
N GLN A 121 -26.66 4.65 -14.23
CA GLN A 121 -25.78 5.47 -13.40
C GLN A 121 -25.12 4.67 -12.26
N LEU A 122 -25.86 3.80 -11.57
CA LEU A 122 -25.32 2.92 -10.54
C LEU A 122 -24.24 1.99 -11.09
N ASN A 123 -24.49 1.40 -12.26
CA ASN A 123 -23.52 0.54 -12.92
C ASN A 123 -22.28 1.31 -13.37
N GLN A 124 -22.43 2.52 -13.92
CA GLN A 124 -21.31 3.39 -14.29
C GLN A 124 -20.47 3.79 -13.07
N CYS A 125 -21.10 4.17 -11.96
CA CYS A 125 -20.38 4.48 -10.72
C CYS A 125 -19.61 3.26 -10.21
N SER A 126 -20.21 2.08 -10.25
CA SER A 126 -19.54 0.83 -9.89
C SER A 126 -18.31 0.59 -10.76
N GLU A 127 -18.43 0.73 -12.09
CA GLU A 127 -17.30 0.55 -13.01
C GLU A 127 -16.17 1.55 -12.77
N VAL A 128 -16.47 2.81 -12.46
CA VAL A 128 -15.46 3.82 -12.14
C VAL A 128 -14.70 3.41 -10.87
N LEU A 129 -15.41 2.96 -9.82
CA LEU A 129 -14.77 2.48 -8.59
C LEU A 129 -13.86 1.28 -8.81
N MET A 130 -14.28 0.34 -9.67
CA MET A 130 -13.48 -0.85 -10.00
C MET A 130 -12.24 -0.54 -10.83
N LYS A 131 -12.31 0.50 -11.68
CA LYS A 131 -11.22 0.92 -12.56
C LYS A 131 -10.25 1.90 -11.91
N MET A 132 -10.54 2.42 -10.73
CA MET A 132 -9.60 3.32 -10.05
C MET A 132 -8.27 2.61 -9.79
N PRO A 133 -7.16 3.12 -10.37
CA PRO A 133 -5.85 2.50 -10.21
C PRO A 133 -5.30 2.84 -8.83
N ILE A 134 -5.65 2.04 -7.83
CA ILE A 134 -4.93 2.04 -6.56
C ILE A 134 -3.88 0.94 -6.69
N GLU A 135 -2.74 1.28 -7.28
CA GLU A 135 -1.63 0.36 -7.37
C GLU A 135 -0.96 0.24 -5.99
N PHE A 136 -0.99 -0.98 -5.46
CA PHE A 136 -0.14 -1.32 -4.33
C PHE A 136 1.31 -1.35 -4.83
N GLY A 137 2.14 -0.48 -4.29
CA GLY A 137 3.58 -0.68 -4.39
C GLY A 137 3.89 -2.04 -3.80
N GLU A 138 4.65 -2.88 -4.53
CA GLU A 138 5.14 -4.13 -3.97
C GLU A 138 5.91 -3.81 -2.69
N TYR A 139 5.39 -4.28 -1.58
CA TYR A 139 6.06 -4.25 -0.31
C TYR A 139 7.08 -5.41 -0.33
N GLY A 140 8.35 -5.13 -0.07
CA GLY A 140 9.43 -6.13 -0.11
C GLY A 140 9.46 -7.10 1.07
N GLY A 141 8.31 -7.38 1.69
CA GLY A 141 8.08 -8.51 2.58
C GLY A 141 7.50 -9.67 1.78
N SER A 142 7.56 -10.88 2.31
CA SER A 142 6.92 -12.01 1.67
C SER A 142 5.46 -11.64 1.36
N ASP A 143 5.04 -11.83 0.12
CA ASP A 143 3.71 -11.47 -0.39
C ASP A 143 2.56 -11.96 0.53
N ASN A 144 2.81 -13.02 1.30
CA ASN A 144 1.87 -13.62 2.23
C ASN A 144 1.64 -12.80 3.51
N GLU A 145 2.64 -12.10 4.08
CA GLU A 145 2.45 -11.32 5.31
C GLU A 145 1.63 -10.06 5.08
N SER A 146 1.90 -9.36 3.99
CA SER A 146 1.15 -8.16 3.60
C SER A 146 -0.30 -8.51 3.25
N TYR A 147 -0.51 -9.65 2.59
CA TYR A 147 -1.83 -10.15 2.22
C TYR A 147 -2.64 -10.52 3.48
N ASN A 148 -2.06 -11.29 4.40
CA ASN A 148 -2.74 -11.74 5.63
C ASN A 148 -3.13 -10.56 6.53
N VAL A 149 -2.27 -9.55 6.67
CA VAL A 149 -2.59 -8.35 7.46
C VAL A 149 -3.71 -7.54 6.79
N CYS A 150 -3.67 -7.40 5.46
CA CYS A 150 -4.74 -6.74 4.72
C CYS A 150 -6.05 -7.52 4.84
N GLU A 151 -6.03 -8.83 4.70
CA GLU A 151 -7.22 -9.70 4.80
C GLU A 151 -7.85 -9.64 6.19
N GLU A 152 -7.05 -9.63 7.26
CA GLU A 152 -7.54 -9.48 8.63
C GLU A 152 -8.19 -8.10 8.88
N ILE A 153 -7.58 -7.02 8.39
CA ILE A 153 -8.13 -5.67 8.50
C ILE A 153 -9.42 -5.54 7.69
N ILE A 154 -9.43 -6.11 6.48
CA ILE A 154 -10.57 -6.13 5.57
C ILE A 154 -11.74 -6.86 6.22
N SER A 155 -11.51 -8.08 6.74
CA SER A 155 -12.52 -8.89 7.39
C SER A 155 -13.15 -8.13 8.57
N LYS A 156 -12.34 -7.53 9.43
CA LYS A 156 -12.81 -6.73 10.57
C LYS A 156 -13.63 -5.50 10.18
N GLU A 157 -13.22 -4.78 9.14
CA GLU A 157 -13.94 -3.60 8.65
C GLU A 157 -15.24 -3.95 7.94
N VAL A 158 -15.29 -5.05 7.17
CA VAL A 158 -16.51 -5.55 6.54
C VAL A 158 -17.49 -6.02 7.61
N ASP A 159 -17.04 -6.84 8.58
CA ASP A 159 -17.88 -7.29 9.69
C ASP A 159 -18.45 -6.12 10.51
N ARG A 160 -17.62 -5.11 10.77
CA ARG A 160 -18.06 -3.89 11.48
C ARG A 160 -19.11 -3.12 10.67
N GLY A 161 -18.90 -2.97 9.36
CA GLY A 161 -19.86 -2.29 8.46
C GLY A 161 -21.18 -3.02 8.38
N VAL A 162 -21.17 -4.34 8.22
CA VAL A 162 -22.37 -5.18 8.17
C VAL A 162 -23.14 -5.13 9.49
N ARG A 163 -22.46 -5.25 10.64
CA ARG A 163 -23.11 -5.14 11.96
C ARG A 163 -23.74 -3.78 12.18
N ALA A 164 -23.04 -2.69 11.85
CA ALA A 164 -23.57 -1.33 11.99
C ALA A 164 -24.83 -1.11 11.12
N ALA A 165 -24.80 -1.60 9.88
CA ALA A 165 -25.96 -1.52 8.98
C ALA A 165 -27.15 -2.34 9.50
N PHE A 166 -26.89 -3.55 10.04
CA PHE A 166 -27.92 -4.40 10.61
C PHE A 166 -28.53 -3.80 11.88
N GLU A 167 -27.71 -3.22 12.78
CA GLU A 167 -28.19 -2.53 13.98
C GLU A 167 -29.04 -1.29 13.64
N GLU A 168 -28.66 -0.54 12.62
CA GLU A 168 -29.40 0.62 12.16
C GLU A 168 -30.76 0.20 11.55
N MET A 169 -30.77 -0.88 10.75
CA MET A 169 -32.01 -1.45 10.20
C MET A 169 -32.95 -1.90 11.33
N LEU A 170 -32.46 -2.64 12.33
CA LEU A 170 -33.25 -3.07 13.49
C LEU A 170 -33.83 -1.88 14.28
N LYS A 171 -33.05 -0.82 14.47
CA LYS A 171 -33.53 0.40 15.15
C LYS A 171 -34.68 1.06 14.39
N ARG A 172 -34.63 1.10 13.06
CA ARG A 172 -35.70 1.63 12.22
C ARG A 172 -36.98 0.78 12.30
N GLU A 173 -36.83 -0.54 12.24
CA GLU A 173 -37.95 -1.47 12.34
C GLU A 173 -38.64 -1.35 13.72
N LEU A 174 -37.87 -1.31 14.81
CA LEU A 174 -38.40 -1.18 16.18
C LEU A 174 -39.01 0.20 16.47
N SER A 175 -38.60 1.27 15.77
CA SER A 175 -39.21 2.60 15.92
C SER A 175 -40.49 2.77 15.11
N ASN A 176 -40.82 1.82 14.24
CA ASN A 176 -42.07 1.80 13.45
C ASN A 176 -43.15 0.88 14.06
N LEU A 177 -42.85 0.22 15.18
CA LEU A 177 -43.77 -0.57 15.99
C LEU A 177 -44.33 0.24 17.16
#